data_36d0a627821abff86d63d29ed509b90f
#
_entry.id   36d0a627821abff86d63d29ed509b90f
#
_cell.length_a   1.000
_cell.length_b   1.000
_cell.length_c   1.000
_cell.angle_alpha   90.00
_cell.angle_beta   90.00
_cell.angle_gamma   90.00
#
_symmetry.space_group_name_H-M   'P 1'
#
loop_
_entity.id
_entity.type
_entity.pdbx_description
1 polymer ?
#
loop_
_entity_poly.entity_id
_entity_poly.type
_entity_poly.pdbx_seq_one_letter_code
_entity_poly.pdbx_strand_id
1 'polypeptide(L)'
;MGGRGGRSHGGGSRTAPQSSRYDAVERLARQMGIYLNVGSLQRGNINPIYVNETLNSIQYIYTHFPIMTGRVQYIDAETGSSRAYASAGGDGGLHMGLYGRLSERDLQRQWEWDVRSGFHPQGTKPSGIFIHEMGHQIEAYLNARDYGNAWSWGKTSSEIVLRAARKIDPTITGLRDPKVYALASDISCYAVSKGSHGQYPWQVWETLAEAVQDFSSNDMNAKPLSIAIWEELKRRARR
;
A
#
# COMPACT_ATOMS: atom_id res chain seq x y z
N MET A 1 -37.18 60.12 15.54
CA MET A 1 -37.73 58.96 14.82
C MET A 1 -36.50 58.23 14.22
N GLY A 2 -35.87 57.28 14.74
CA GLY A 2 -36.28 55.96 15.13
C GLY A 2 -35.87 55.00 14.01
N GLY A 3 -34.56 54.66 13.82
CA GLY A 3 -34.08 53.70 12.87
C GLY A 3 -33.40 52.51 13.61
N ARG A 4 -34.08 51.36 13.67
CA ARG A 4 -33.61 50.14 14.28
C ARG A 4 -32.58 49.46 13.41
N GLY A 5 -31.36 49.24 13.95
CA GLY A 5 -30.34 48.42 13.37
C GLY A 5 -30.65 46.92 13.48
N GLY A 6 -30.70 46.22 12.36
CA GLY A 6 -30.80 44.76 12.32
C GLY A 6 -29.45 44.11 12.62
N ARG A 7 -29.42 43.28 13.67
CA ARG A 7 -28.26 42.40 13.92
C ARG A 7 -28.35 41.19 13.01
N SER A 8 -27.44 41.07 12.07
CA SER A 8 -27.21 39.83 11.32
C SER A 8 -26.50 38.83 12.23
N HIS A 9 -27.19 37.74 12.58
CA HIS A 9 -26.54 36.58 13.20
C HIS A 9 -25.73 35.85 12.13
N GLY A 10 -24.42 36.06 12.12
CA GLY A 10 -23.50 35.22 11.44
C GLY A 10 -23.48 33.83 12.07
N GLY A 11 -24.13 32.86 11.42
CA GLY A 11 -24.03 31.45 11.77
C GLY A 11 -22.63 30.98 11.47
N GLY A 12 -21.72 31.06 12.45
CA GLY A 12 -20.42 30.41 12.37
C GLY A 12 -20.64 28.90 12.34
N SER A 13 -20.37 28.30 11.22
CA SER A 13 -20.21 26.84 11.10
C SER A 13 -19.12 26.41 12.09
N ARG A 14 -19.54 25.86 13.23
CA ARG A 14 -18.62 25.24 14.19
C ARG A 14 -18.08 23.98 13.52
N THR A 15 -16.91 24.08 12.88
CA THR A 15 -16.13 22.90 12.56
C THR A 15 -15.91 22.12 13.85
N ALA A 16 -16.32 20.86 13.88
CA ALA A 16 -16.07 19.97 15.00
C ALA A 16 -14.57 19.99 15.37
N PRO A 17 -14.20 19.89 16.65
CA PRO A 17 -12.81 19.86 17.07
C PRO A 17 -12.06 18.81 16.26
N GLN A 18 -10.86 19.13 15.80
CA GLN A 18 -10.08 18.27 14.92
C GLN A 18 -9.81 16.86 15.51
N SER A 19 -9.81 16.73 16.84
CA SER A 19 -9.75 15.47 17.58
C SER A 19 -10.93 14.54 17.26
N SER A 20 -12.16 15.06 17.16
CA SER A 20 -13.37 14.25 16.91
C SER A 20 -13.40 13.61 15.51
N ARG A 21 -12.58 14.10 14.57
CA ARG A 21 -12.50 13.54 13.21
C ARG A 21 -11.82 12.18 13.17
N TYR A 22 -10.90 11.88 14.09
CA TYR A 22 -10.16 10.62 14.14
C TYR A 22 -10.79 9.58 15.06
N ASP A 23 -11.78 9.95 15.91
CA ASP A 23 -12.34 9.06 16.93
C ASP A 23 -12.87 7.73 16.36
N ALA A 24 -13.51 7.79 15.19
CA ALA A 24 -14.06 6.59 14.55
C ALA A 24 -12.95 5.65 14.04
N VAL A 25 -11.95 6.20 13.33
CA VAL A 25 -10.84 5.41 12.78
C VAL A 25 -9.90 4.93 13.88
N GLU A 26 -9.74 5.69 14.97
CA GLU A 26 -8.97 5.26 16.14
C GLU A 26 -9.62 4.07 16.84
N ARG A 27 -10.95 4.07 17.01
CA ARG A 27 -11.68 2.92 17.56
C ARG A 27 -11.50 1.69 16.67
N LEU A 28 -11.61 1.83 15.33
CA LEU A 28 -11.44 0.74 14.40
C LEU A 28 -10.00 0.19 14.45
N ALA A 29 -8.99 1.06 14.42
CA ALA A 29 -7.59 0.68 14.54
C ALA A 29 -7.33 -0.10 15.84
N ARG A 30 -7.87 0.38 16.97
CA ARG A 30 -7.75 -0.28 18.28
C ARG A 30 -8.39 -1.67 18.29
N GLN A 31 -9.56 -1.86 17.64
CA GLN A 31 -10.19 -3.17 17.49
C GLN A 31 -9.32 -4.16 16.69
N MET A 32 -8.52 -3.64 15.76
CA MET A 32 -7.57 -4.42 14.98
C MET A 32 -6.20 -4.60 15.67
N GLY A 33 -6.02 -4.05 16.89
CA GLY A 33 -4.75 -4.08 17.62
C GLY A 33 -3.68 -3.14 17.04
N ILE A 34 -4.07 -2.13 16.28
CA ILE A 34 -3.18 -1.19 15.59
C ILE A 34 -3.11 0.12 16.37
N TYR A 35 -1.91 0.59 16.69
CA TYR A 35 -1.70 1.92 17.26
C TYR A 35 -1.81 3.00 16.15
N LEU A 36 -2.74 3.92 16.32
CA LEU A 36 -2.88 5.07 15.43
C LEU A 36 -2.19 6.28 16.06
N ASN A 37 -1.09 6.77 15.45
CA ASN A 37 -0.42 7.98 15.91
C ASN A 37 -1.18 9.24 15.43
N VAL A 38 -2.31 9.51 16.09
CA VAL A 38 -3.20 10.64 15.73
C VAL A 38 -2.45 11.97 15.70
N GLY A 39 -1.53 12.21 16.64
CA GLY A 39 -0.75 13.45 16.67
C GLY A 39 0.15 13.61 15.43
N SER A 40 0.76 12.54 14.94
CA SER A 40 1.54 12.54 13.70
C SER A 40 0.64 12.78 12.48
N LEU A 41 -0.48 12.09 12.39
CA LEU A 41 -1.45 12.22 11.29
C LEU A 41 -2.01 13.63 11.19
N GLN A 42 -2.33 14.27 12.32
CA GLN A 42 -2.79 15.66 12.37
C GLN A 42 -1.71 16.64 11.89
N ARG A 43 -0.47 16.49 12.36
CA ARG A 43 0.65 17.31 11.89
C ARG A 43 0.94 17.12 10.41
N GLY A 44 0.77 15.90 9.90
CA GLY A 44 0.89 15.56 8.49
C GLY A 44 -0.28 16.02 7.63
N ASN A 45 -1.33 16.59 8.24
CA ASN A 45 -2.58 16.98 7.57
C ASN A 45 -3.25 15.81 6.80
N ILE A 46 -3.18 14.62 7.37
CA ILE A 46 -3.77 13.41 6.78
C ILE A 46 -5.29 13.43 6.96
N ASN A 47 -6.05 13.16 5.92
CA ASN A 47 -7.51 13.06 6.04
C ASN A 47 -7.89 11.69 6.65
N PRO A 48 -8.73 11.65 7.71
CA PRO A 48 -9.18 10.41 8.34
C PRO A 48 -9.84 9.40 7.39
N ILE A 49 -10.40 9.85 6.26
CA ILE A 49 -10.99 8.94 5.27
C ILE A 49 -9.94 7.99 4.69
N TYR A 50 -8.72 8.49 4.45
CA TYR A 50 -7.62 7.67 3.94
C TYR A 50 -7.06 6.73 5.01
N VAL A 51 -7.12 7.12 6.29
CA VAL A 51 -6.81 6.19 7.39
C VAL A 51 -7.80 5.03 7.41
N ASN A 52 -9.08 5.30 7.19
CA ASN A 52 -10.10 4.26 7.07
C ASN A 52 -9.84 3.33 5.88
N GLU A 53 -9.46 3.87 4.72
CA GLU A 53 -9.08 3.07 3.54
C GLU A 53 -7.86 2.18 3.84
N THR A 54 -6.88 2.69 4.57
CA THR A 54 -5.72 1.91 5.02
C THR A 54 -6.16 0.73 5.90
N LEU A 55 -7.02 0.99 6.88
CA LEU A 55 -7.54 -0.07 7.76
C LEU A 55 -8.35 -1.11 6.99
N ASN A 56 -9.15 -0.71 6.01
CA ASN A 56 -9.87 -1.62 5.12
C ASN A 56 -8.90 -2.49 4.29
N SER A 57 -7.82 -1.90 3.79
CA SER A 57 -6.77 -2.63 3.05
C SER A 57 -6.06 -3.66 3.94
N ILE A 58 -5.74 -3.30 5.18
CA ILE A 58 -5.17 -4.21 6.16
C ILE A 58 -6.16 -5.36 6.44
N GLN A 59 -7.44 -5.05 6.67
CA GLN A 59 -8.46 -6.06 6.91
C GLN A 59 -8.62 -7.01 5.73
N TYR A 60 -8.58 -6.49 4.49
CA TYR A 60 -8.60 -7.31 3.28
C TYR A 60 -7.44 -8.32 3.28
N ILE A 61 -6.23 -7.86 3.54
CA ILE A 61 -5.05 -8.73 3.59
C ILE A 61 -5.14 -9.74 4.74
N TYR A 62 -5.60 -9.35 5.92
CA TYR A 62 -5.78 -10.28 7.03
C TYR A 62 -6.81 -11.38 6.72
N THR A 63 -7.85 -11.06 5.95
CA THR A 63 -8.83 -12.05 5.49
C THR A 63 -8.22 -13.08 4.53
N HIS A 64 -7.35 -12.64 3.63
CA HIS A 64 -6.72 -13.52 2.64
C HIS A 64 -5.46 -14.21 3.14
N PHE A 65 -4.76 -13.59 4.10
CA PHE A 65 -3.55 -14.06 4.75
C PHE A 65 -3.69 -13.97 6.27
N PRO A 66 -4.41 -14.88 6.94
CA PRO A 66 -4.64 -14.83 8.39
C PRO A 66 -3.36 -14.79 9.22
N ILE A 67 -2.25 -15.33 8.69
CA ILE A 67 -0.91 -15.28 9.29
C ILE A 67 -0.41 -13.85 9.50
N MET A 68 -0.97 -12.87 8.75
CA MET A 68 -0.65 -11.46 8.86
C MET A 68 -1.40 -10.73 9.98
N THR A 69 -2.40 -11.37 10.60
CA THR A 69 -3.20 -10.74 11.67
C THR A 69 -2.30 -10.26 12.80
N GLY A 70 -2.43 -8.98 13.16
CA GLY A 70 -1.63 -8.33 14.20
C GLY A 70 -0.19 -7.99 13.79
N ARG A 71 0.18 -8.09 12.51
CA ARG A 71 1.53 -7.74 12.03
C ARG A 71 1.71 -6.25 11.77
N VAL A 72 0.66 -5.55 11.38
CA VAL A 72 0.69 -4.09 11.37
C VAL A 72 0.58 -3.60 12.81
N GLN A 73 1.61 -2.89 13.26
CA GLN A 73 1.72 -2.43 14.64
C GLN A 73 1.20 -1.00 14.79
N TYR A 74 1.49 -0.14 13.83
CA TYR A 74 1.11 1.26 13.90
C TYR A 74 0.92 1.90 12.51
N ILE A 75 0.15 3.00 12.51
CA ILE A 75 -0.04 3.88 11.37
C ILE A 75 0.28 5.30 11.81
N ASP A 76 1.12 6.01 11.04
CA ASP A 76 1.44 7.42 11.25
C ASP A 76 1.55 8.18 9.92
N ALA A 77 1.92 9.46 10.00
CA ALA A 77 2.30 10.23 8.82
C ALA A 77 3.81 10.16 8.61
N GLU A 78 4.21 9.99 7.37
CA GLU A 78 5.61 10.08 6.97
C GLU A 78 6.17 11.46 7.27
N THR A 79 7.35 11.50 7.87
CA THR A 79 8.05 12.74 8.22
C THR A 79 8.96 13.16 7.08
N GLY A 80 8.90 14.44 6.70
CA GLY A 80 9.81 15.01 5.69
C GLY A 80 9.15 15.33 4.35
N SER A 81 9.97 15.50 3.32
CA SER A 81 9.57 15.91 1.97
C SER A 81 9.36 14.73 1.02
N SER A 82 9.16 13.55 1.53
CA SER A 82 8.90 12.36 0.70
C SER A 82 7.72 12.60 -0.25
N ARG A 83 7.90 12.25 -1.51
CA ARG A 83 6.86 12.24 -2.54
C ARG A 83 6.19 10.88 -2.69
N ALA A 84 6.54 9.92 -1.84
CA ALA A 84 5.86 8.64 -1.81
C ALA A 84 4.38 8.81 -1.43
N TYR A 85 3.53 8.02 -2.00
CA TYR A 85 2.11 7.97 -1.63
C TYR A 85 1.95 7.46 -0.20
N ALA A 86 2.63 6.37 0.11
CA ALA A 86 2.75 5.72 1.41
C ALA A 86 4.06 4.96 1.46
N SER A 87 4.40 4.38 2.61
CA SER A 87 5.52 3.44 2.73
C SER A 87 5.27 2.42 3.85
N ALA A 88 5.93 1.28 3.78
CA ALA A 88 5.86 0.22 4.77
C ALA A 88 7.22 -0.05 5.41
N GLY A 89 7.25 -0.17 6.74
CA GLY A 89 8.44 -0.54 7.50
C GLY A 89 8.49 -2.03 7.82
N GLY A 90 9.68 -2.63 7.85
CA GLY A 90 9.87 -4.01 8.31
C GLY A 90 9.57 -4.22 9.80
N ASP A 91 9.37 -3.15 10.55
CA ASP A 91 8.94 -3.13 11.95
C ASP A 91 7.41 -3.21 12.15
N GLY A 92 6.65 -3.30 11.05
CA GLY A 92 5.18 -3.33 11.07
C GLY A 92 4.53 -1.96 10.99
N GLY A 93 5.28 -0.90 10.70
CA GLY A 93 4.74 0.44 10.47
C GLY A 93 4.14 0.59 9.07
N LEU A 94 3.07 1.39 8.97
CA LEU A 94 2.56 1.95 7.73
C LEU A 94 2.59 3.48 7.85
N HIS A 95 3.24 4.14 6.89
CA HIS A 95 3.46 5.57 6.91
C HIS A 95 2.70 6.23 5.77
N MET A 96 1.80 7.16 6.10
CA MET A 96 0.98 7.88 5.14
C MET A 96 1.72 9.11 4.62
N GLY A 97 2.06 9.10 3.34
CA GLY A 97 2.79 10.18 2.68
C GLY A 97 1.87 11.16 1.93
N LEU A 98 2.19 11.39 0.65
CA LEU A 98 1.49 12.32 -0.23
C LEU A 98 0.00 11.99 -0.37
N TYR A 99 -0.36 10.72 -0.35
CA TYR A 99 -1.75 10.25 -0.46
C TYR A 99 -2.69 10.97 0.49
N GLY A 100 -2.33 11.04 1.77
CA GLY A 100 -3.20 11.63 2.78
C GLY A 100 -3.28 13.17 2.73
N ARG A 101 -2.41 13.82 1.96
CA ARG A 101 -2.29 15.30 1.89
C ARG A 101 -2.99 15.92 0.70
N LEU A 102 -3.29 15.12 -0.34
CA LEU A 102 -3.99 15.60 -1.53
C LEU A 102 -5.50 15.69 -1.28
N SER A 103 -6.16 16.62 -1.99
CA SER A 103 -7.62 16.56 -2.10
C SER A 103 -8.01 15.29 -2.88
N GLU A 104 -9.23 14.75 -2.65
CA GLU A 104 -9.73 13.58 -3.39
C GLU A 104 -9.63 13.78 -4.90
N ARG A 105 -9.98 14.98 -5.39
CA ARG A 105 -9.91 15.31 -6.82
C ARG A 105 -8.48 15.30 -7.37
N ASP A 106 -7.52 15.83 -6.60
CA ASP A 106 -6.13 15.91 -7.04
C ASP A 106 -5.48 14.53 -6.99
N LEU A 107 -5.81 13.76 -5.94
CA LEU A 107 -5.38 12.38 -5.82
C LEU A 107 -5.91 11.52 -6.96
N GLN A 108 -7.21 11.62 -7.27
CA GLN A 108 -7.82 10.86 -8.36
C GLN A 108 -7.16 11.20 -9.71
N ARG A 109 -6.92 12.49 -10.00
CA ARG A 109 -6.25 12.93 -11.23
C ARG A 109 -4.81 12.42 -11.32
N GLN A 110 -4.06 12.49 -10.22
CA GLN A 110 -2.69 11.99 -10.19
C GLN A 110 -2.66 10.48 -10.41
N TRP A 111 -3.55 9.75 -9.73
CA TRP A 111 -3.64 8.31 -9.87
C TRP A 111 -4.00 7.87 -11.30
N GLU A 112 -5.01 8.50 -11.91
CA GLU A 112 -5.39 8.24 -13.30
C GLU A 112 -4.25 8.49 -14.28
N TRP A 113 -3.42 9.49 -14.01
CA TRP A 113 -2.23 9.76 -14.81
C TRP A 113 -1.18 8.66 -14.61
N ASP A 114 -0.92 8.25 -13.38
CA ASP A 114 0.05 7.20 -13.04
C ASP A 114 -0.37 5.85 -13.65
N VAL A 115 -1.65 5.49 -13.57
CA VAL A 115 -2.16 4.27 -14.21
C VAL A 115 -2.06 4.35 -15.75
N ARG A 116 -2.43 5.47 -16.37
CA ARG A 116 -2.31 5.66 -17.82
C ARG A 116 -0.87 5.62 -18.32
N SER A 117 0.06 6.12 -17.53
CA SER A 117 1.50 6.05 -17.84
C SER A 117 2.11 4.67 -17.59
N GLY A 118 1.34 3.73 -17.04
CA GLY A 118 1.79 2.39 -16.67
C GLY A 118 2.60 2.36 -15.38
N PHE A 119 2.63 3.45 -14.60
CA PHE A 119 3.37 3.49 -13.33
C PHE A 119 2.75 2.55 -12.31
N HIS A 120 1.40 2.49 -12.23
CA HIS A 120 0.66 1.49 -11.45
C HIS A 120 -0.13 0.54 -12.34
N PRO A 121 -0.55 -0.63 -11.84
CA PRO A 121 -1.32 -1.61 -12.62
C PRO A 121 -2.64 -1.03 -13.13
N GLN A 122 -3.04 -1.46 -14.30
CA GLN A 122 -4.32 -1.08 -14.89
C GLN A 122 -5.49 -1.55 -14.03
N GLY A 123 -6.57 -0.76 -13.98
CA GLY A 123 -7.77 -1.10 -13.20
C GLY A 123 -7.66 -0.81 -11.70
N THR A 124 -6.49 -0.38 -11.21
CA THR A 124 -6.31 -0.04 -9.79
C THR A 124 -6.92 1.32 -9.45
N LYS A 125 -7.23 1.50 -8.16
CA LYS A 125 -7.75 2.74 -7.58
C LYS A 125 -6.71 3.34 -6.62
N PRO A 126 -6.83 4.63 -6.27
CA PRO A 126 -5.92 5.25 -5.29
C PRO A 126 -5.75 4.46 -3.98
N SER A 127 -6.83 3.90 -3.43
CA SER A 127 -6.77 3.05 -2.23
C SER A 127 -5.92 1.79 -2.40
N GLY A 128 -5.64 1.37 -3.63
CA GLY A 128 -4.76 0.24 -3.92
C GLY A 128 -3.33 0.42 -3.42
N ILE A 129 -2.88 1.67 -3.18
CA ILE A 129 -1.53 1.91 -2.63
C ILE A 129 -1.34 1.23 -1.26
N PHE A 130 -2.37 1.19 -0.42
CA PHE A 130 -2.26 0.53 0.89
C PHE A 130 -2.21 -1.00 0.76
N ILE A 131 -2.82 -1.56 -0.28
CA ILE A 131 -2.66 -2.97 -0.63
C ILE A 131 -1.23 -3.26 -1.12
N HIS A 132 -0.64 -2.34 -1.90
CA HIS A 132 0.77 -2.41 -2.30
C HIS A 132 1.68 -2.44 -1.06
N GLU A 133 1.50 -1.50 -0.12
CA GLU A 133 2.27 -1.46 1.13
C GLU A 133 2.08 -2.72 1.98
N MET A 134 0.89 -3.31 1.97
CA MET A 134 0.66 -4.61 2.61
C MET A 134 1.41 -5.75 1.92
N GLY A 135 1.71 -5.64 0.61
CA GLY A 135 2.61 -6.55 -0.10
C GLY A 135 4.01 -6.55 0.52
N HIS A 136 4.55 -5.36 0.84
CA HIS A 136 5.82 -5.23 1.56
C HIS A 136 5.76 -5.79 2.98
N GLN A 137 4.64 -5.59 3.70
CA GLN A 137 4.46 -6.20 5.03
C GLN A 137 4.44 -7.74 4.97
N ILE A 138 3.83 -8.32 3.95
CA ILE A 138 3.86 -9.77 3.73
C ILE A 138 5.30 -10.24 3.50
N GLU A 139 6.06 -9.55 2.65
CA GLU A 139 7.47 -9.89 2.43
C GLU A 139 8.29 -9.79 3.71
N ALA A 140 8.16 -8.68 4.45
CA ALA A 140 8.88 -8.48 5.71
C ALA A 140 8.57 -9.60 6.72
N TYR A 141 7.30 -9.98 6.83
CA TYR A 141 6.90 -11.10 7.68
C TYR A 141 7.54 -12.43 7.24
N LEU A 142 7.45 -12.75 5.96
CA LEU A 142 8.03 -13.98 5.42
C LEU A 142 9.55 -14.00 5.54
N ASN A 143 10.21 -12.86 5.34
CA ASN A 143 11.65 -12.71 5.56
C ASN A 143 12.04 -12.95 7.02
N ALA A 144 11.29 -12.38 7.98
CA ALA A 144 11.52 -12.59 9.40
C ALA A 144 11.37 -14.07 9.78
N ARG A 145 10.31 -14.72 9.29
CA ARG A 145 10.02 -16.13 9.55
C ARG A 145 11.06 -17.08 8.96
N ASP A 146 11.41 -16.87 7.69
CA ASP A 146 12.18 -17.84 6.92
C ASP A 146 13.70 -17.57 7.00
N TYR A 147 14.12 -16.32 7.28
CA TYR A 147 15.52 -15.90 7.31
C TYR A 147 15.94 -15.17 8.59
N GLY A 148 15.01 -15.03 9.56
CA GLY A 148 15.29 -14.38 10.82
C GLY A 148 15.46 -12.85 10.76
N ASN A 149 15.19 -12.21 9.61
CA ASN A 149 15.36 -10.77 9.45
C ASN A 149 14.32 -10.17 8.50
N ALA A 150 13.40 -9.38 9.01
CA ALA A 150 12.36 -8.68 8.24
C ALA A 150 12.93 -7.76 7.14
N TRP A 151 14.10 -7.17 7.39
CA TRP A 151 14.77 -6.23 6.47
C TRP A 151 15.58 -6.91 5.37
N SER A 152 15.46 -8.22 5.20
CA SER A 152 16.10 -8.96 4.10
C SER A 152 15.35 -8.79 2.77
N TRP A 153 15.07 -7.53 2.40
CA TRP A 153 14.36 -7.19 1.18
C TRP A 153 14.89 -7.92 -0.05
N GLY A 154 13.98 -8.42 -0.86
CA GLY A 154 14.33 -9.11 -2.09
C GLY A 154 14.58 -10.62 -1.96
N LYS A 155 14.75 -11.17 -0.76
CA LYS A 155 14.97 -12.63 -0.60
C LYS A 155 13.70 -13.42 -0.89
N THR A 156 12.64 -13.17 -0.15
CA THR A 156 11.36 -13.87 -0.33
C THR A 156 10.72 -13.53 -1.66
N SER A 157 10.70 -12.25 -2.04
CA SER A 157 10.13 -11.82 -3.33
C SER A 157 10.88 -12.45 -4.51
N SER A 158 12.21 -12.56 -4.47
CA SER A 158 13.00 -13.23 -5.52
C SER A 158 12.58 -14.68 -5.73
N GLU A 159 12.40 -15.43 -4.65
CA GLU A 159 11.97 -16.82 -4.74
C GLU A 159 10.53 -16.95 -5.26
N ILE A 160 9.63 -16.10 -4.75
CA ILE A 160 8.21 -16.12 -5.13
C ILE A 160 8.04 -15.74 -6.59
N VAL A 161 8.64 -14.63 -7.02
CA VAL A 161 8.55 -14.12 -8.40
C VAL A 161 9.14 -15.14 -9.38
N LEU A 162 10.31 -15.73 -9.06
CA LEU A 162 10.91 -16.73 -9.93
C LEU A 162 10.04 -17.99 -10.05
N ARG A 163 9.48 -18.48 -8.94
CA ARG A 163 8.58 -19.65 -8.96
C ARG A 163 7.30 -19.36 -9.73
N ALA A 164 6.70 -18.19 -9.52
CA ALA A 164 5.51 -17.75 -10.24
C ALA A 164 5.78 -17.64 -11.75
N ALA A 165 6.90 -17.03 -12.15
CA ALA A 165 7.28 -16.91 -13.53
C ALA A 165 7.51 -18.28 -14.20
N ARG A 166 8.14 -19.24 -13.50
CA ARG A 166 8.32 -20.62 -14.00
C ARG A 166 7.03 -21.42 -14.14
N LYS A 167 5.98 -21.08 -13.39
CA LYS A 167 4.64 -21.67 -13.62
C LYS A 167 4.04 -21.22 -14.94
N ILE A 168 4.37 -20.00 -15.40
CA ILE A 168 3.88 -19.44 -16.67
C ILE A 168 4.76 -19.95 -17.82
N ASP A 169 6.07 -19.89 -17.67
CA ASP A 169 7.04 -20.38 -18.66
C ASP A 169 8.14 -21.23 -17.98
N PRO A 170 8.04 -22.57 -18.04
CA PRO A 170 9.01 -23.47 -17.43
C PRO A 170 10.44 -23.35 -17.99
N THR A 171 10.63 -22.66 -19.11
CA THR A 171 11.98 -22.47 -19.70
C THR A 171 12.79 -21.35 -19.04
N ILE A 172 12.15 -20.58 -18.12
CA ILE A 172 12.83 -19.51 -17.36
C ILE A 172 13.95 -20.10 -16.50
N THR A 173 15.17 -19.62 -16.72
CA THR A 173 16.37 -20.13 -16.06
C THR A 173 16.64 -19.46 -14.71
N GLY A 174 16.30 -18.18 -14.55
CA GLY A 174 16.53 -17.42 -13.33
C GLY A 174 15.90 -16.03 -13.37
N LEU A 175 16.04 -15.25 -12.29
CA LEU A 175 15.51 -13.88 -12.24
C LEU A 175 16.10 -12.94 -13.30
N ARG A 176 17.30 -13.23 -13.80
CA ARG A 176 17.96 -12.44 -14.85
C ARG A 176 17.47 -12.77 -16.26
N ASP A 177 16.61 -13.77 -16.39
CA ASP A 177 16.00 -14.11 -17.66
C ASP A 177 15.13 -12.95 -18.15
N PRO A 178 15.32 -12.43 -19.38
CA PRO A 178 14.52 -11.32 -19.93
C PRO A 178 13.03 -11.58 -19.89
N LYS A 179 12.60 -12.83 -19.92
CA LYS A 179 11.17 -13.20 -19.81
C LYS A 179 10.58 -12.84 -18.45
N VAL A 180 11.35 -12.97 -17.36
CA VAL A 180 10.88 -12.55 -16.02
C VAL A 180 10.70 -11.05 -15.97
N TYR A 181 11.64 -10.28 -16.53
CA TYR A 181 11.51 -8.83 -16.64
C TYR A 181 10.27 -8.45 -17.47
N ALA A 182 10.06 -9.09 -18.61
CA ALA A 182 8.89 -8.83 -19.46
C ALA A 182 7.57 -9.10 -18.72
N LEU A 183 7.46 -10.25 -18.02
CA LEU A 183 6.28 -10.57 -17.20
C LEU A 183 6.05 -9.56 -16.07
N ALA A 184 7.10 -9.11 -15.39
CA ALA A 184 7.01 -8.14 -14.32
C ALA A 184 6.65 -6.74 -14.85
N SER A 185 7.24 -6.31 -15.98
CA SER A 185 6.94 -5.01 -16.61
C SER A 185 5.53 -4.94 -17.21
N ASP A 186 4.92 -6.09 -17.50
CA ASP A 186 3.51 -6.15 -17.93
C ASP A 186 2.53 -5.83 -16.78
N ILE A 187 2.93 -6.01 -15.52
CA ILE A 187 2.14 -5.56 -14.35
C ILE A 187 2.14 -4.02 -14.32
N SER A 188 3.33 -3.42 -14.23
CA SER A 188 3.53 -1.96 -14.21
C SER A 188 5.01 -1.61 -14.45
N CYS A 189 5.28 -0.35 -14.79
CA CYS A 189 6.66 0.16 -14.86
C CYS A 189 7.32 0.18 -13.47
N TYR A 190 6.53 0.37 -12.41
CA TYR A 190 7.05 0.40 -11.04
C TYR A 190 7.45 -0.99 -10.57
N ALA A 191 6.78 -2.05 -11.03
CA ALA A 191 7.13 -3.44 -10.72
C ALA A 191 8.57 -3.82 -11.10
N VAL A 192 9.18 -3.09 -12.04
CA VAL A 192 10.58 -3.30 -12.48
C VAL A 192 11.48 -2.11 -12.14
N SER A 193 11.11 -1.30 -11.15
CA SER A 193 11.90 -0.13 -10.74
C SER A 193 13.27 -0.55 -10.22
N LYS A 194 14.31 0.24 -10.53
CA LYS A 194 15.69 -0.02 -10.09
C LYS A 194 16.05 0.65 -8.77
N GLY A 195 15.15 1.52 -8.26
CA GLY A 195 15.44 2.32 -7.08
C GLY A 195 16.65 3.25 -7.24
N SER A 196 16.93 4.03 -6.21
CA SER A 196 18.07 4.98 -6.17
C SER A 196 19.44 4.30 -6.12
N HIS A 197 19.52 3.03 -5.77
CA HIS A 197 20.76 2.27 -5.58
C HIS A 197 21.09 1.32 -6.75
N GLY A 198 20.35 1.40 -7.87
CA GLY A 198 20.64 0.63 -9.09
C GLY A 198 20.67 -0.88 -8.87
N GLN A 199 19.80 -1.41 -7.99
CA GLN A 199 19.77 -2.84 -7.66
C GLN A 199 19.52 -3.68 -8.91
N TYR A 200 20.21 -4.80 -8.97
CA TYR A 200 20.14 -5.70 -10.11
C TYR A 200 19.53 -7.06 -9.67
N PRO A 201 18.56 -7.61 -10.41
CA PRO A 201 18.09 -7.12 -11.71
C PRO A 201 17.22 -5.87 -11.61
N TRP A 202 16.42 -5.70 -10.53
CA TRP A 202 15.60 -4.57 -10.12
C TRP A 202 15.12 -4.82 -8.67
N GLN A 203 14.30 -3.92 -8.12
CA GLN A 203 13.70 -4.09 -6.79
C GLN A 203 12.55 -5.12 -6.86
N VAL A 204 12.87 -6.42 -6.79
CA VAL A 204 11.90 -7.52 -6.97
C VAL A 204 10.76 -7.49 -5.94
N TRP A 205 10.98 -6.87 -4.78
CA TRP A 205 9.92 -6.63 -3.80
C TRP A 205 8.84 -5.69 -4.29
N GLU A 206 9.17 -4.74 -5.20
CA GLU A 206 8.16 -3.92 -5.87
C GLU A 206 7.31 -4.76 -6.83
N THR A 207 7.90 -5.72 -7.54
CA THR A 207 7.14 -6.67 -8.35
C THR A 207 6.11 -7.44 -7.52
N LEU A 208 6.51 -7.88 -6.32
CA LEU A 208 5.62 -8.59 -5.41
C LEU A 208 4.49 -7.67 -4.92
N ALA A 209 4.80 -6.45 -4.50
CA ALA A 209 3.82 -5.48 -3.99
C ALA A 209 2.83 -5.04 -5.08
N GLU A 210 3.32 -4.73 -6.28
CA GLU A 210 2.49 -4.39 -7.45
C GLU A 210 1.60 -5.57 -7.88
N ALA A 211 2.10 -6.81 -7.81
CA ALA A 211 1.31 -7.99 -8.09
C ALA A 211 0.18 -8.21 -7.07
N VAL A 212 0.44 -7.95 -5.78
CA VAL A 212 -0.58 -8.01 -4.73
C VAL A 212 -1.66 -6.95 -4.97
N GLN A 213 -1.27 -5.73 -5.36
CA GLN A 213 -2.18 -4.66 -5.71
C GLN A 213 -3.01 -4.98 -6.96
N ASP A 214 -2.38 -5.48 -8.02
CA ASP A 214 -3.04 -5.86 -9.27
C ASP A 214 -4.07 -6.95 -9.04
N PHE A 215 -3.68 -8.05 -8.39
CA PHE A 215 -4.59 -9.15 -8.09
C PHE A 215 -5.76 -8.70 -7.21
N SER A 216 -5.51 -7.90 -6.18
CA SER A 216 -6.56 -7.41 -5.27
C SER A 216 -7.58 -6.51 -5.96
N SER A 217 -7.19 -5.84 -7.05
CA SER A 217 -8.07 -4.94 -7.82
C SER A 217 -8.79 -5.63 -8.96
N ASN A 218 -8.18 -6.63 -9.57
CA ASN A 218 -8.61 -7.23 -10.84
C ASN A 218 -8.97 -8.72 -10.72
N ASP A 219 -8.67 -9.37 -9.59
CA ASP A 219 -8.91 -10.79 -9.34
C ASP A 219 -8.36 -11.67 -10.48
N MET A 220 -9.15 -12.56 -11.05
CA MET A 220 -8.74 -13.44 -12.16
C MET A 220 -8.49 -12.69 -13.49
N ASN A 221 -8.82 -11.39 -13.57
CA ASN A 221 -8.47 -10.53 -14.70
C ASN A 221 -7.12 -9.82 -14.51
N ALA A 222 -6.45 -10.03 -13.38
CA ALA A 222 -5.09 -9.52 -13.14
C ALA A 222 -4.08 -10.13 -14.13
N LYS A 223 -2.89 -9.53 -14.22
CA LYS A 223 -1.82 -10.06 -15.07
C LYS A 223 -1.45 -11.49 -14.66
N PRO A 224 -1.06 -12.35 -15.60
CA PRO A 224 -0.72 -13.75 -15.30
C PRO A 224 0.31 -13.91 -14.20
N LEU A 225 1.33 -13.03 -14.16
CA LEU A 225 2.33 -13.07 -13.10
C LEU A 225 1.75 -12.66 -11.74
N SER A 226 0.83 -11.70 -11.70
CA SER A 226 0.15 -11.28 -10.46
C SER A 226 -0.67 -12.42 -9.87
N ILE A 227 -1.43 -13.13 -10.69
CA ILE A 227 -2.19 -14.32 -10.28
C ILE A 227 -1.26 -15.40 -9.71
N ALA A 228 -0.17 -15.70 -10.44
CA ALA A 228 0.78 -16.74 -10.03
C ALA A 228 1.54 -16.37 -8.75
N ILE A 229 1.88 -15.08 -8.54
CA ILE A 229 2.47 -14.56 -7.31
C ILE A 229 1.50 -14.69 -6.14
N TRP A 230 0.23 -14.31 -6.32
CA TRP A 230 -0.80 -14.42 -5.27
C TRP A 230 -0.98 -15.86 -4.80
N GLU A 231 -1.06 -16.81 -5.73
CA GLU A 231 -1.14 -18.24 -5.41
C GLU A 231 0.10 -18.73 -4.64
N GLU A 232 1.29 -18.31 -5.07
CA GLU A 232 2.55 -18.70 -4.42
C GLU A 232 2.67 -18.11 -3.01
N LEU A 233 2.21 -16.86 -2.80
CA LEU A 233 2.10 -16.24 -1.49
C LEU A 233 1.16 -17.03 -0.59
N LYS A 234 -0.05 -17.39 -1.07
CA LYS A 234 -0.99 -18.22 -0.31
C LYS A 234 -0.41 -19.58 0.06
N ARG A 235 0.30 -20.22 -0.86
CA ARG A 235 0.98 -21.50 -0.61
C ARG A 235 2.06 -21.35 0.47
N ARG A 236 2.85 -20.29 0.43
CA ARG A 236 3.94 -20.04 1.38
C ARG A 236 3.40 -19.62 2.75
N ALA A 237 2.33 -18.86 2.83
CA ALA A 237 1.69 -18.46 4.07
C ALA A 237 1.06 -19.62 4.87
N ARG A 238 0.76 -20.75 4.21
CA ARG A 238 0.22 -21.96 4.86
C ARG A 238 1.28 -22.88 5.51
N ARG A 239 2.54 -22.61 5.26
CA ARG A 239 3.68 -23.36 5.85
C ARG A 239 4.11 -22.76 7.17
#